data_f239d9c038949ea2f8694db6df68c4fb
#
_entry.id   f239d9c038949ea2f8694db6df68c4fb
#
_cell.length_a   1.000
_cell.length_b   1.000
_cell.length_c   1.000
_cell.angle_alpha   90.00
_cell.angle_beta   90.00
_cell.angle_gamma   90.00
#
_symmetry.space_group_name_H-M   'P 1'
#
loop_
_entity.id
_entity.type
_entity.pdbx_description
1 polymer ?
#
loop_
_entity_poly.entity_id
_entity_poly.type
_entity_poly.pdbx_seq_one_letter_code
_entity_poly.pdbx_strand_id
1 'polypeptide(L)'
;EPYRRQRQMCIRDRFTINSQLPDAVIPALSWEGMKGLLPAAITIAVLGAIESLLSATVADGVTGDKHNSNQELVAQGIANVVTPLFGGIPATGAIARTMTNINNGGRTPVAGVIHAVVLLLIFLFLMPLAQYIPMACLAGVLVVVSYNMSEWRTFRALMKNPRSDVAVLLVTFLLTVIIDLTVAIEVGLVLACLLFMRRVMETTDISVIRNEIDPGKESDLESHEEHLIIPRGVEVYEIDGPY
;
A
#
# COMPACT_ATOMS: atom_id res chain seq x y z
N GLU A 1 28.00 -27.95 -29.65
CA GLU A 1 26.53 -27.98 -29.84
C GLU A 1 25.68 -27.42 -28.66
N PRO A 2 26.10 -27.46 -27.39
CA PRO A 2 25.33 -26.85 -26.32
C PRO A 2 25.19 -25.32 -26.46
N TYR A 3 26.20 -24.67 -27.02
CA TYR A 3 26.21 -23.22 -27.24
C TYR A 3 25.22 -22.76 -28.34
N ARG A 4 24.97 -23.61 -29.33
CA ARG A 4 23.94 -23.36 -30.37
C ARG A 4 22.52 -23.51 -29.82
N ARG A 5 22.29 -24.50 -28.95
CA ARG A 5 20.99 -24.69 -28.28
C ARG A 5 20.67 -23.54 -27.32
N GLN A 6 21.66 -23.05 -26.57
CA GLN A 6 21.50 -21.90 -25.70
C GLN A 6 21.19 -20.62 -26.48
N ARG A 7 21.83 -20.40 -27.63
CA ARG A 7 21.51 -19.29 -28.54
C ARG A 7 20.13 -19.41 -29.15
N GLN A 8 19.68 -20.61 -29.50
CA GLN A 8 18.33 -20.84 -30.02
C GLN A 8 17.27 -20.68 -28.92
N MET A 9 17.56 -21.07 -27.69
CA MET A 9 16.69 -20.81 -26.55
C MET A 9 16.49 -19.30 -26.34
N CYS A 10 17.55 -18.51 -26.32
CA CYS A 10 17.46 -17.05 -26.18
C CYS A 10 16.74 -16.37 -27.35
N ILE A 11 16.77 -16.96 -28.56
CA ILE A 11 16.07 -16.43 -29.73
C ILE A 11 14.60 -16.86 -29.76
N ARG A 12 14.27 -18.02 -29.19
CA ARG A 12 12.91 -18.57 -29.22
C ARG A 12 11.98 -17.93 -28.18
N ASP A 13 12.52 -17.32 -27.13
CA ASP A 13 11.80 -16.66 -26.05
C ASP A 13 11.56 -15.15 -26.31
N ARG A 14 11.55 -14.73 -27.57
CA ARG A 14 11.21 -13.37 -27.95
C ARG A 14 9.70 -13.26 -28.16
N PHE A 15 9.06 -12.37 -27.43
CA PHE A 15 7.67 -12.08 -27.76
C PHE A 15 7.55 -11.05 -28.87
N THR A 16 6.54 -11.22 -29.65
CA THR A 16 6.02 -10.13 -30.48
C THR A 16 5.03 -9.34 -29.64
N ILE A 17 5.39 -8.16 -29.22
CA ILE A 17 4.45 -7.24 -28.57
C ILE A 17 3.81 -6.41 -29.68
N ASN A 18 2.48 -6.45 -29.75
CA ASN A 18 1.75 -5.63 -30.68
C ASN A 18 1.84 -4.17 -30.23
N SER A 19 2.36 -3.28 -31.08
CA SER A 19 2.52 -1.84 -30.81
C SER A 19 1.31 -1.00 -31.23
N GLN A 20 0.16 -1.65 -31.49
CA GLN A 20 -1.07 -0.93 -31.80
C GLN A 20 -1.67 -0.34 -30.51
N LEU A 21 -2.07 0.90 -30.57
CA LEU A 21 -2.85 1.50 -29.50
C LEU A 21 -4.16 0.72 -29.35
N PRO A 22 -4.55 0.40 -28.10
CA PRO A 22 -5.82 -0.28 -27.87
C PRO A 22 -6.98 0.60 -28.35
N ASP A 23 -7.91 0.00 -29.08
CA ASP A 23 -9.15 0.67 -29.48
C ASP A 23 -10.00 0.94 -28.24
N ALA A 24 -10.68 2.09 -28.23
CA ALA A 24 -11.62 2.39 -27.16
C ALA A 24 -12.80 1.41 -27.22
N VAL A 25 -12.95 0.62 -26.17
CA VAL A 25 -14.02 -0.38 -26.06
C VAL A 25 -14.93 0.00 -24.90
N ILE A 26 -16.22 0.13 -25.19
CA ILE A 26 -17.22 0.27 -24.14
C ILE A 26 -17.54 -1.15 -23.63
N PRO A 27 -17.20 -1.50 -22.38
CA PRO A 27 -17.49 -2.82 -21.85
C PRO A 27 -19.01 -3.05 -21.80
N ALA A 28 -19.46 -4.22 -22.29
CA ALA A 28 -20.85 -4.62 -22.20
C ALA A 28 -21.21 -4.93 -20.75
N LEU A 29 -21.91 -4.01 -20.09
CA LEU A 29 -22.37 -4.16 -18.72
C LEU A 29 -23.65 -5.02 -18.70
N SER A 30 -23.56 -6.25 -18.21
CA SER A 30 -24.72 -7.08 -17.91
C SER A 30 -24.96 -7.14 -16.40
N TRP A 31 -26.21 -7.01 -15.98
CA TRP A 31 -26.57 -6.99 -14.56
C TRP A 31 -26.19 -8.26 -13.80
N GLU A 32 -26.31 -9.41 -14.45
CA GLU A 32 -25.93 -10.70 -13.90
C GLU A 32 -24.41 -10.86 -13.76
N GLY A 33 -23.67 -10.42 -14.78
CA GLY A 33 -22.21 -10.40 -14.72
C GLY A 33 -21.68 -9.49 -13.61
N MET A 34 -22.29 -8.31 -13.43
CA MET A 34 -21.93 -7.38 -12.37
C MET A 34 -22.10 -7.97 -10.96
N LYS A 35 -23.21 -8.66 -10.70
CA LYS A 35 -23.45 -9.31 -9.40
C LYS A 35 -22.39 -10.35 -9.05
N GLY A 36 -21.98 -11.15 -10.02
CA GLY A 36 -20.97 -12.20 -9.82
C GLY A 36 -19.56 -11.62 -9.56
N LEU A 37 -19.25 -10.45 -10.15
CA LEU A 37 -17.94 -9.82 -10.03
C LEU A 37 -17.84 -8.83 -8.86
N LEU A 38 -18.95 -8.48 -8.21
CA LEU A 38 -18.98 -7.47 -7.16
C LEU A 38 -18.03 -7.77 -5.98
N PRO A 39 -17.94 -8.98 -5.43
CA PRO A 39 -17.00 -9.28 -4.34
C PRO A 39 -15.54 -9.02 -4.77
N ALA A 40 -15.15 -9.54 -5.94
CA ALA A 40 -13.81 -9.33 -6.46
C ALA A 40 -13.52 -7.84 -6.74
N ALA A 41 -14.49 -7.10 -7.26
CA ALA A 41 -14.37 -5.67 -7.51
C ALA A 41 -14.17 -4.88 -6.21
N ILE A 42 -14.90 -5.20 -5.14
CA ILE A 42 -14.72 -4.58 -3.82
C ILE A 42 -13.34 -4.86 -3.28
N THR A 43 -12.88 -6.11 -3.34
CA THR A 43 -11.55 -6.49 -2.85
C THR A 43 -10.44 -5.75 -3.61
N ILE A 44 -10.53 -5.67 -4.94
CA ILE A 44 -9.55 -4.94 -5.76
C ILE A 44 -9.60 -3.44 -5.45
N ALA A 45 -10.79 -2.87 -5.25
CA ALA A 45 -10.95 -1.46 -4.91
C ALA A 45 -10.33 -1.13 -3.53
N VAL A 46 -10.57 -1.97 -2.52
CA VAL A 46 -9.99 -1.81 -1.18
C VAL A 46 -8.47 -1.97 -1.23
N LEU A 47 -7.97 -2.99 -1.95
CA LEU A 47 -6.55 -3.20 -2.13
C LEU A 47 -5.89 -1.98 -2.81
N GLY A 48 -6.45 -1.50 -3.91
CA GLY A 48 -5.94 -0.33 -4.63
C GLY A 48 -5.95 0.93 -3.77
N ALA A 49 -6.99 1.14 -2.97
CA ALA A 49 -7.09 2.27 -2.04
C ALA A 49 -6.00 2.20 -0.95
N ILE A 50 -5.81 1.04 -0.32
CA ILE A 50 -4.79 0.85 0.72
C ILE A 50 -3.39 1.07 0.14
N GLU A 51 -3.09 0.50 -1.02
CA GLU A 51 -1.78 0.59 -1.65
C GLU A 51 -1.45 2.03 -2.08
N SER A 52 -2.41 2.75 -2.67
CA SER A 52 -2.25 4.16 -3.03
C SER A 52 -2.00 5.04 -1.81
N LEU A 53 -2.80 4.89 -0.74
CA LEU A 53 -2.62 5.64 0.50
C LEU A 53 -1.31 5.30 1.21
N LEU A 54 -0.89 4.03 1.22
CA LEU A 54 0.42 3.63 1.75
C LEU A 54 1.55 4.28 0.95
N SER A 55 1.46 4.30 -0.37
CA SER A 55 2.46 4.97 -1.22
C SER A 55 2.54 6.47 -0.92
N ALA A 56 1.40 7.12 -0.73
CA ALA A 56 1.32 8.53 -0.38
C ALA A 56 1.88 8.82 1.03
N THR A 57 1.52 8.01 2.04
CA THR A 57 2.02 8.20 3.41
C THR A 57 3.52 7.96 3.53
N VAL A 58 4.07 6.98 2.81
CA VAL A 58 5.52 6.75 2.74
C VAL A 58 6.21 7.92 2.06
N ALA A 59 5.62 8.48 1.00
CA ALA A 59 6.13 9.67 0.34
C ALA A 59 6.16 10.88 1.29
N ASP A 60 5.10 11.13 2.05
CA ASP A 60 5.02 12.19 3.05
C ASP A 60 6.14 12.08 4.11
N GLY A 61 6.36 10.86 4.60
CA GLY A 61 7.42 10.60 5.58
C GLY A 61 8.83 10.96 5.10
N VAL A 62 9.06 10.90 3.79
CA VAL A 62 10.37 11.21 3.19
C VAL A 62 10.47 12.67 2.73
N THR A 63 9.38 13.23 2.22
CA THR A 63 9.37 14.61 1.71
C THR A 63 9.13 15.65 2.80
N GLY A 64 8.49 15.26 3.92
CA GLY A 64 8.05 16.15 4.97
C GLY A 64 6.77 16.92 4.63
N ASP A 65 6.14 16.61 3.50
CA ASP A 65 4.87 17.19 3.08
C ASP A 65 3.68 16.37 3.62
N LYS A 66 2.45 16.86 3.41
CA LYS A 66 1.21 16.14 3.73
C LYS A 66 0.33 16.04 2.51
N HIS A 67 -0.06 14.82 2.15
CA HIS A 67 -1.00 14.60 1.06
C HIS A 67 -2.46 14.76 1.53
N ASN A 68 -3.37 14.94 0.57
CA ASN A 68 -4.81 14.89 0.82
C ASN A 68 -5.35 13.51 0.42
N SER A 69 -5.59 12.65 1.41
CA SER A 69 -6.02 11.26 1.21
C SER A 69 -7.32 11.13 0.42
N ASN A 70 -8.28 12.06 0.62
CA ASN A 70 -9.54 12.03 -0.14
C ASN A 70 -9.32 12.35 -1.62
N GLN A 71 -8.46 13.31 -1.91
CA GLN A 71 -8.15 13.69 -3.28
C GLN A 71 -7.39 12.58 -4.01
N GLU A 72 -6.47 11.90 -3.32
CA GLU A 72 -5.74 10.74 -3.83
C GLU A 72 -6.71 9.62 -4.21
N LEU A 73 -7.63 9.25 -3.33
CA LEU A 73 -8.63 8.21 -3.60
C LEU A 73 -9.57 8.56 -4.75
N VAL A 74 -10.00 9.83 -4.84
CA VAL A 74 -10.84 10.29 -5.95
C VAL A 74 -10.09 10.21 -7.27
N ALA A 75 -8.84 10.65 -7.30
CA ALA A 75 -8.00 10.58 -8.49
C ALA A 75 -7.76 9.12 -8.94
N GLN A 76 -7.47 8.24 -7.99
CA GLN A 76 -7.32 6.80 -8.21
C GLN A 76 -8.60 6.18 -8.76
N GLY A 77 -9.76 6.54 -8.21
CA GLY A 77 -11.06 6.08 -8.68
C GLY A 77 -11.34 6.51 -10.11
N ILE A 78 -11.12 7.78 -10.44
CA ILE A 78 -11.32 8.30 -11.81
C ILE A 78 -10.38 7.59 -12.78
N ALA A 79 -9.11 7.41 -12.43
CA ALA A 79 -8.15 6.70 -13.27
C ALA A 79 -8.63 5.27 -13.58
N ASN A 80 -9.11 4.54 -12.56
CA ASN A 80 -9.58 3.16 -12.71
C ASN A 80 -10.94 3.03 -13.44
N VAL A 81 -11.74 4.09 -13.51
CA VAL A 81 -12.94 4.13 -14.34
C VAL A 81 -12.58 4.36 -15.82
N VAL A 82 -11.56 5.18 -16.07
CA VAL A 82 -11.11 5.50 -17.45
C VAL A 82 -10.30 4.35 -18.07
N THR A 83 -9.48 3.67 -17.29
CA THR A 83 -8.57 2.62 -17.77
C THR A 83 -9.26 1.49 -18.56
N PRO A 84 -10.41 0.92 -18.13
CA PRO A 84 -11.11 -0.13 -18.88
C PRO A 84 -11.66 0.32 -20.24
N LEU A 85 -11.92 1.62 -20.43
CA LEU A 85 -12.38 2.17 -21.72
C LEU A 85 -11.31 2.00 -22.81
N PHE A 86 -10.05 1.88 -22.42
CA PHE A 86 -8.93 1.61 -23.30
C PHE A 86 -8.41 0.18 -23.20
N GLY A 87 -9.24 -0.76 -22.69
CA GLY A 87 -8.87 -2.16 -22.53
C GLY A 87 -7.79 -2.42 -21.47
N GLY A 88 -7.53 -1.45 -20.59
CA GLY A 88 -6.58 -1.60 -19.49
C GLY A 88 -7.15 -2.33 -18.27
N ILE A 89 -6.26 -2.80 -17.40
CA ILE A 89 -6.60 -3.41 -16.11
C ILE A 89 -6.52 -2.36 -15.01
N PRO A 90 -7.20 -2.54 -13.87
CA PRO A 90 -7.07 -1.65 -12.72
C PRO A 90 -5.61 -1.48 -12.28
N ALA A 91 -5.25 -0.25 -11.94
CA ALA A 91 -3.90 0.12 -11.52
C ALA A 91 -3.93 0.92 -10.22
N THR A 92 -2.84 0.91 -9.47
CA THR A 92 -2.68 1.63 -8.22
C THR A 92 -1.29 2.24 -8.09
N GLY A 93 -1.07 3.05 -7.06
CA GLY A 93 0.24 3.61 -6.73
C GLY A 93 1.23 2.50 -6.34
N ALA A 94 2.50 2.69 -6.69
CA ALA A 94 3.54 1.72 -6.37
C ALA A 94 4.62 2.37 -5.48
N ILE A 95 4.74 1.92 -4.24
CA ILE A 95 5.66 2.47 -3.22
C ILE A 95 7.09 2.56 -3.76
N ALA A 96 7.61 1.47 -4.32
CA ALA A 96 8.99 1.43 -4.83
C ALA A 96 9.26 2.43 -5.95
N ARG A 97 8.29 2.64 -6.85
CA ARG A 97 8.40 3.62 -7.95
C ARG A 97 8.30 5.05 -7.44
N THR A 98 7.39 5.29 -6.50
CA THR A 98 7.23 6.60 -5.83
C THR A 98 8.50 6.97 -5.11
N MET A 99 9.08 6.06 -4.32
CA MET A 99 10.34 6.28 -3.63
C MET A 99 11.51 6.52 -4.58
N THR A 100 11.59 5.77 -5.67
CA THR A 100 12.61 5.99 -6.69
C THR A 100 12.49 7.38 -7.31
N ASN A 101 11.28 7.83 -7.61
CA ASN A 101 11.01 9.16 -8.15
C ASN A 101 11.45 10.27 -7.16
N ILE A 102 11.08 10.14 -5.89
CA ILE A 102 11.45 11.11 -4.83
C ILE A 102 12.97 11.16 -4.63
N ASN A 103 13.62 10.01 -4.57
CA ASN A 103 15.08 9.92 -4.41
C ASN A 103 15.85 10.54 -5.60
N ASN A 104 15.23 10.58 -6.78
CA ASN A 104 15.78 11.26 -7.96
C ASN A 104 15.32 12.71 -8.11
N GLY A 105 14.69 13.29 -7.08
CA GLY A 105 14.32 14.70 -7.03
C GLY A 105 12.92 15.03 -7.55
N GLY A 106 12.10 14.03 -7.87
CA GLY A 106 10.69 14.25 -8.26
C GLY A 106 9.86 14.72 -7.06
N ARG A 107 9.26 15.90 -7.18
CA ARG A 107 8.48 16.55 -6.12
C ARG A 107 7.06 16.92 -6.54
N THR A 108 6.74 16.76 -7.83
CA THR A 108 5.49 17.25 -8.38
C THR A 108 4.78 16.16 -9.20
N PRO A 109 3.45 16.25 -9.36
CA PRO A 109 2.68 15.33 -10.22
C PRO A 109 3.14 15.34 -11.69
N VAL A 110 3.83 16.42 -12.12
CA VAL A 110 4.39 16.55 -13.47
C VAL A 110 5.35 15.40 -13.80
N ALA A 111 6.11 14.89 -12.81
CA ALA A 111 6.99 13.75 -13.00
C ALA A 111 6.21 12.49 -13.45
N GLY A 112 5.03 12.26 -12.89
CA GLY A 112 4.13 11.17 -13.30
C GLY A 112 3.59 11.34 -14.73
N VAL A 113 3.21 12.56 -15.08
CA VAL A 113 2.76 12.87 -16.45
C VAL A 113 3.88 12.66 -17.47
N ILE A 114 5.07 13.16 -17.19
CA ILE A 114 6.25 12.95 -18.05
C ILE A 114 6.56 11.45 -18.17
N HIS A 115 6.51 10.71 -17.07
CA HIS A 115 6.70 9.26 -17.10
C HIS A 115 5.69 8.56 -18.04
N ALA A 116 4.41 8.91 -17.93
CA ALA A 116 3.37 8.36 -18.82
C ALA A 116 3.60 8.70 -20.29
N VAL A 117 3.98 9.95 -20.61
CA VAL A 117 4.32 10.38 -21.96
C VAL A 117 5.53 9.64 -22.50
N VAL A 118 6.60 9.50 -21.72
CA VAL A 118 7.80 8.77 -22.11
C VAL A 118 7.48 7.29 -22.38
N LEU A 119 6.66 6.65 -21.52
CA LEU A 119 6.22 5.27 -21.75
C LEU A 119 5.41 5.14 -23.05
N LEU A 120 4.53 6.10 -23.33
CA LEU A 120 3.76 6.13 -24.57
C LEU A 120 4.70 6.24 -25.79
N LEU A 121 5.69 7.13 -25.73
CA LEU A 121 6.68 7.28 -26.81
C LEU A 121 7.52 6.00 -27.00
N ILE A 122 7.94 5.36 -25.91
CA ILE A 122 8.62 4.09 -25.96
C ILE A 122 7.74 3.02 -26.59
N PHE A 123 6.48 2.97 -26.21
CA PHE A 123 5.51 2.03 -26.79
C PHE A 123 5.32 2.23 -28.30
N LEU A 124 5.20 3.48 -28.74
CA LEU A 124 4.95 3.79 -30.15
C LEU A 124 6.20 3.61 -31.04
N PHE A 125 7.38 4.01 -30.56
CA PHE A 125 8.58 4.09 -31.39
C PHE A 125 9.64 3.03 -31.06
N LEU A 126 9.78 2.64 -29.79
CA LEU A 126 10.85 1.75 -29.34
C LEU A 126 10.38 0.30 -29.15
N MET A 127 9.09 0.00 -29.34
CA MET A 127 8.58 -1.35 -29.19
C MET A 127 9.30 -2.38 -30.10
N PRO A 128 9.64 -2.06 -31.35
CA PRO A 128 10.42 -2.98 -32.17
C PRO A 128 11.78 -3.36 -31.59
N LEU A 129 12.38 -2.48 -30.76
CA LEU A 129 13.62 -2.77 -30.05
C LEU A 129 13.39 -3.66 -28.83
N ALA A 130 12.22 -3.56 -28.17
CA ALA A 130 11.88 -4.36 -27.02
C ALA A 130 11.89 -5.87 -27.30
N GLN A 131 11.58 -6.28 -28.53
CA GLN A 131 11.66 -7.68 -28.96
C GLN A 131 13.07 -8.28 -28.90
N TYR A 132 14.12 -7.46 -28.84
CA TYR A 132 15.50 -7.93 -28.71
C TYR A 132 15.90 -8.20 -27.27
N ILE A 133 15.07 -7.83 -26.28
CA ILE A 133 15.35 -8.07 -24.87
C ILE A 133 15.02 -9.55 -24.56
N PRO A 134 16.02 -10.37 -24.16
CA PRO A 134 15.75 -11.77 -23.82
C PRO A 134 15.01 -11.89 -22.48
N MET A 135 14.11 -12.86 -22.38
CA MET A 135 13.37 -13.16 -21.14
C MET A 135 14.26 -13.39 -19.93
N ALA A 136 15.41 -14.02 -20.13
CA ALA A 136 16.40 -14.25 -19.08
C ALA A 136 16.91 -12.93 -18.46
N CYS A 137 17.02 -11.86 -19.24
CA CYS A 137 17.40 -10.54 -18.73
C CYS A 137 16.29 -9.96 -17.85
N LEU A 138 15.02 -10.06 -18.29
CA LEU A 138 13.85 -9.61 -17.51
C LEU A 138 13.72 -10.39 -16.21
N ALA A 139 13.93 -11.72 -16.26
CA ALA A 139 13.93 -12.56 -15.06
C ALA A 139 15.04 -12.13 -14.08
N GLY A 140 16.24 -11.86 -14.57
CA GLY A 140 17.34 -11.35 -13.74
C GLY A 140 17.01 -10.01 -13.08
N VAL A 141 16.43 -9.08 -13.82
CA VAL A 141 15.96 -7.79 -13.27
C VAL A 141 14.88 -8.01 -12.19
N LEU A 142 13.91 -8.90 -12.42
CA LEU A 142 12.86 -9.21 -11.44
C LEU A 142 13.43 -9.80 -10.16
N VAL A 143 14.44 -10.68 -10.23
CA VAL A 143 15.10 -11.24 -9.04
C VAL A 143 15.77 -10.13 -8.22
N VAL A 144 16.51 -9.24 -8.88
CA VAL A 144 17.17 -8.11 -8.19
C VAL A 144 16.15 -7.17 -7.57
N VAL A 145 15.07 -6.85 -8.29
CA VAL A 145 13.99 -6.00 -7.79
C VAL A 145 13.31 -6.67 -6.58
N SER A 146 12.98 -7.95 -6.65
CA SER A 146 12.39 -8.70 -5.54
C SER A 146 13.28 -8.72 -4.31
N TYR A 147 14.59 -8.89 -4.49
CA TYR A 147 15.55 -8.83 -3.40
C TYR A 147 15.56 -7.45 -2.73
N ASN A 148 15.62 -6.38 -3.54
CA ASN A 148 15.62 -5.01 -3.03
C ASN A 148 14.29 -4.64 -2.34
N MET A 149 13.16 -5.16 -2.83
CA MET A 149 11.82 -4.92 -2.26
C MET A 149 11.51 -5.80 -1.04
N SER A 150 12.27 -6.85 -0.79
CA SER A 150 12.01 -7.76 0.34
C SER A 150 12.17 -7.10 1.72
N GLU A 151 12.88 -5.97 1.78
CA GLU A 151 13.13 -5.19 3.00
C GLU A 151 13.41 -6.06 4.24
N TRP A 152 14.27 -7.05 4.11
CA TRP A 152 14.55 -8.02 5.15
C TRP A 152 14.87 -7.40 6.53
N ARG A 153 15.49 -6.21 6.51
CA ARG A 153 15.81 -5.47 7.75
C ARG A 153 14.54 -4.99 8.45
N THR A 154 13.59 -4.46 7.69
CA THR A 154 12.27 -4.00 8.18
C THR A 154 11.45 -5.18 8.69
N PHE A 155 11.41 -6.30 7.95
CA PHE A 155 10.76 -7.52 8.41
C PHE A 155 11.29 -7.99 9.76
N ARG A 156 12.63 -8.03 9.92
CA ARG A 156 13.25 -8.41 11.20
C ARG A 156 12.95 -7.42 12.32
N ALA A 157 12.82 -6.13 12.04
CA ALA A 157 12.44 -5.12 13.01
C ALA A 157 10.98 -5.29 13.45
N LEU A 158 10.07 -5.56 12.51
CA LEU A 158 8.65 -5.80 12.79
C LEU A 158 8.42 -7.03 13.67
N MET A 159 9.26 -8.05 13.57
CA MET A 159 9.19 -9.23 14.44
C MET A 159 9.44 -8.93 15.93
N LYS A 160 9.94 -7.73 16.27
CA LYS A 160 10.10 -7.26 17.66
C LYS A 160 8.88 -6.52 18.19
N ASN A 161 7.90 -6.23 17.36
CA ASN A 161 6.66 -5.57 17.74
C ASN A 161 5.78 -6.44 18.66
N PRO A 162 4.71 -5.90 19.24
CA PRO A 162 3.77 -6.65 20.04
C PRO A 162 3.29 -7.92 19.34
N ARG A 163 3.05 -8.97 20.11
CA ARG A 163 2.69 -10.30 19.60
C ARG A 163 1.46 -10.29 18.68
N SER A 164 0.51 -9.38 18.91
CA SER A 164 -0.66 -9.19 18.06
C SER A 164 -0.27 -8.80 16.64
N ASP A 165 0.59 -7.80 16.49
CA ASP A 165 1.01 -7.26 15.20
C ASP A 165 1.88 -8.27 14.43
N VAL A 166 2.74 -8.99 15.15
CA VAL A 166 3.52 -10.10 14.60
C VAL A 166 2.62 -11.24 14.12
N ALA A 167 1.54 -11.55 14.84
CA ALA A 167 0.59 -12.58 14.43
C ALA A 167 -0.12 -12.19 13.13
N VAL A 168 -0.59 -10.95 13.00
CA VAL A 168 -1.18 -10.44 11.74
C VAL A 168 -0.17 -10.54 10.60
N LEU A 169 1.06 -10.06 10.82
CA LEU A 169 2.13 -10.09 9.83
C LEU A 169 2.40 -11.51 9.31
N LEU A 170 2.55 -12.48 10.23
CA LEU A 170 2.85 -13.88 9.86
C LEU A 170 1.67 -14.55 9.17
N VAL A 171 0.45 -14.35 9.66
CA VAL A 171 -0.75 -14.95 9.06
C VAL A 171 -0.97 -14.39 7.65
N THR A 172 -0.91 -13.07 7.47
CA THR A 172 -1.07 -12.46 6.14
C THR A 172 0.04 -12.88 5.18
N PHE A 173 1.29 -12.94 5.64
CA PHE A 173 2.40 -13.40 4.83
C PHE A 173 2.23 -14.85 4.37
N LEU A 174 1.88 -15.76 5.29
CA LEU A 174 1.66 -17.17 4.96
C LEU A 174 0.47 -17.37 4.01
N LEU A 175 -0.63 -16.65 4.25
CA LEU A 175 -1.79 -16.70 3.36
C LEU A 175 -1.47 -16.19 1.96
N THR A 176 -0.69 -15.11 1.86
CA THR A 176 -0.26 -14.55 0.56
C THR A 176 0.60 -15.56 -0.23
N VAL A 177 1.47 -16.30 0.46
CA VAL A 177 2.38 -17.25 -0.20
C VAL A 177 1.68 -18.57 -0.56
N ILE A 178 0.75 -19.05 0.29
CA ILE A 178 0.16 -20.40 0.14
C ILE A 178 -1.14 -20.35 -0.67
N ILE A 179 -1.93 -19.30 -0.51
CA ILE A 179 -3.26 -19.21 -1.14
C ILE A 179 -3.25 -18.13 -2.21
N ASP A 180 -3.48 -16.88 -1.82
CA ASP A 180 -3.61 -15.73 -2.71
C ASP A 180 -3.52 -14.43 -1.89
N LEU A 181 -3.05 -13.36 -2.52
CA LEU A 181 -3.00 -12.02 -1.95
C LEU A 181 -4.39 -11.50 -1.55
N THR A 182 -5.42 -11.80 -2.33
CA THR A 182 -6.80 -11.37 -2.09
C THR A 182 -7.33 -11.90 -0.76
N VAL A 183 -7.24 -13.21 -0.57
CA VAL A 183 -7.65 -13.89 0.67
C VAL A 183 -6.81 -13.43 1.86
N ALA A 184 -5.51 -13.21 1.65
CA ALA A 184 -4.61 -12.72 2.69
C ALA A 184 -5.02 -11.34 3.21
N ILE A 185 -5.46 -10.44 2.33
CA ILE A 185 -5.92 -9.10 2.70
C ILE A 185 -7.25 -9.17 3.45
N GLU A 186 -8.22 -9.95 2.96
CA GLU A 186 -9.52 -10.12 3.62
C GLU A 186 -9.36 -10.65 5.05
N VAL A 187 -8.65 -11.76 5.20
CA VAL A 187 -8.40 -12.38 6.52
C VAL A 187 -7.52 -11.48 7.39
N GLY A 188 -6.48 -10.89 6.82
CA GLY A 188 -5.56 -10.00 7.53
C GLY A 188 -6.25 -8.76 8.08
N LEU A 189 -7.14 -8.15 7.29
CA LEU A 189 -7.91 -6.98 7.70
C LEU A 189 -8.86 -7.31 8.86
N VAL A 190 -9.60 -8.42 8.75
CA VAL A 190 -10.50 -8.88 9.82
C VAL A 190 -9.72 -9.16 11.10
N LEU A 191 -8.60 -9.89 10.99
CA LEU A 191 -7.75 -10.21 12.13
C LEU A 191 -7.15 -8.94 12.76
N ALA A 192 -6.67 -8.01 11.95
CA ALA A 192 -6.14 -6.73 12.43
C ALA A 192 -7.20 -5.91 13.17
N CYS A 193 -8.43 -5.82 12.64
CA CYS A 193 -9.54 -5.15 13.32
C CYS A 193 -9.88 -5.78 14.66
N LEU A 194 -9.95 -7.11 14.72
CA LEU A 194 -10.25 -7.82 15.99
C LEU A 194 -9.16 -7.62 17.04
N LEU A 195 -7.90 -7.72 16.64
CA LEU A 195 -6.77 -7.52 17.56
C LEU A 195 -6.60 -6.06 17.97
N PHE A 196 -6.92 -5.13 17.08
CA PHE A 196 -6.95 -3.71 17.41
C PHE A 196 -8.05 -3.39 18.44
N MET A 197 -9.28 -3.88 18.24
CA MET A 197 -10.36 -3.71 19.22
C MET A 197 -9.99 -4.28 20.59
N ARG A 198 -9.37 -5.47 20.62
CA ARG A 198 -8.87 -6.07 21.86
C ARG A 198 -7.82 -5.17 22.52
N ARG A 199 -6.86 -4.65 21.75
CA ARG A 199 -5.81 -3.77 22.26
C ARG A 199 -6.37 -2.48 22.85
N VAL A 200 -7.35 -1.85 22.17
CA VAL A 200 -8.05 -0.66 22.69
C VAL A 200 -8.73 -0.97 24.02
N MET A 201 -9.43 -2.12 24.13
CA MET A 201 -10.05 -2.53 25.40
C MET A 201 -9.03 -2.78 26.53
N GLU A 202 -7.86 -3.33 26.21
CA GLU A 202 -6.81 -3.61 27.20
C GLU A 202 -6.04 -2.34 27.62
N THR A 203 -5.99 -1.32 26.77
CA THR A 203 -5.26 -0.06 27.04
C THR A 203 -6.15 1.07 27.53
N THR A 204 -7.48 0.92 27.45
CA THR A 204 -8.42 1.92 27.97
C THR A 204 -8.69 1.63 29.44
N ASP A 205 -8.20 2.48 30.31
CA ASP A 205 -8.48 2.45 31.74
C ASP A 205 -9.30 3.68 32.12
N ILE A 206 -10.32 3.48 32.96
CA ILE A 206 -11.16 4.53 33.47
C ILE A 206 -11.02 4.54 34.97
N SER A 207 -10.30 5.52 35.48
CA SER A 207 -10.14 5.72 36.91
C SER A 207 -11.02 6.87 37.41
N VAL A 208 -11.53 6.71 38.62
CA VAL A 208 -12.32 7.75 39.29
C VAL A 208 -11.45 8.39 40.36
N ILE A 209 -11.10 9.65 40.18
CA ILE A 209 -10.31 10.41 41.15
C ILE A 209 -11.26 11.02 42.17
N ARG A 210 -11.19 10.56 43.39
CA ARG A 210 -12.17 10.96 44.45
C ARG A 210 -11.69 12.05 45.38
N ASN A 211 -10.39 12.19 45.57
CA ASN A 211 -9.87 13.06 46.65
C ASN A 211 -8.98 14.18 46.16
N GLU A 212 -8.03 13.92 45.30
CA GLU A 212 -6.97 14.86 44.95
C GLU A 212 -6.47 14.57 43.53
N ILE A 213 -6.26 15.62 42.73
CA ILE A 213 -5.63 15.51 41.42
C ILE A 213 -4.17 15.92 41.57
N ASP A 214 -3.26 15.02 41.25
CA ASP A 214 -1.83 15.28 41.21
C ASP A 214 -1.42 15.74 39.79
N PRO A 215 -1.20 17.05 39.59
CA PRO A 215 -0.83 17.58 38.27
C PRO A 215 0.60 17.20 37.84
N GLY A 216 1.41 16.64 38.74
CA GLY A 216 2.80 16.24 38.46
C GLY A 216 2.95 14.94 37.67
N LYS A 217 1.87 14.15 37.49
CA LYS A 217 1.94 12.87 36.74
C LYS A 217 1.90 13.01 35.23
N GLU A 218 1.43 14.13 34.71
CA GLU A 218 1.20 14.33 33.26
C GLU A 218 2.15 15.28 32.54
N SER A 219 3.04 15.98 33.22
CA SER A 219 3.94 16.90 32.52
C SER A 219 5.37 16.87 33.04
N ASP A 220 6.33 16.61 32.16
CA ASP A 220 7.77 16.86 32.34
C ASP A 220 8.12 18.35 32.50
N LEU A 221 7.15 19.20 32.80
CA LEU A 221 7.34 20.61 33.06
C LEU A 221 7.32 20.83 34.55
N GLU A 222 8.46 21.23 35.09
CA GLU A 222 8.59 21.79 36.44
C GLU A 222 7.56 22.92 36.64
N SER A 223 6.42 22.63 37.18
CA SER A 223 5.42 23.61 37.56
C SER A 223 4.90 23.34 38.96
N HIS A 224 4.87 24.40 39.72
CA HIS A 224 4.44 24.50 41.11
C HIS A 224 3.32 23.52 41.50
N GLU A 225 3.56 22.77 42.57
CA GLU A 225 2.64 21.87 43.22
C GLU A 225 1.41 22.62 43.76
N GLU A 226 0.41 22.85 42.89
CA GLU A 226 -0.94 23.18 43.35
C GLU A 226 -1.80 21.91 43.30
N HIS A 227 -1.88 21.21 44.43
CA HIS A 227 -2.83 20.12 44.60
C HIS A 227 -4.27 20.63 44.47
N LEU A 228 -4.93 20.24 43.44
CA LEU A 228 -6.34 20.60 43.21
C LEU A 228 -7.26 19.67 44.04
N ILE A 229 -7.83 20.23 45.08
CA ILE A 229 -8.79 19.50 45.92
C ILE A 229 -10.16 19.48 45.24
N ILE A 230 -10.70 18.28 45.02
CA ILE A 230 -12.00 18.09 44.39
C ILE A 230 -13.12 18.49 45.37
N PRO A 231 -14.00 19.46 45.00
CA PRO A 231 -15.12 19.86 45.82
C PRO A 231 -16.12 18.71 46.08
N ARG A 232 -16.76 18.71 47.26
CA ARG A 232 -17.80 17.72 47.58
C ARG A 232 -18.94 17.77 46.56
N GLY A 233 -19.28 16.63 45.93
CA GLY A 233 -20.35 16.51 44.94
C GLY A 233 -19.85 16.59 43.48
N VAL A 234 -18.53 16.65 43.24
CA VAL A 234 -17.92 16.54 41.92
C VAL A 234 -17.19 15.19 41.84
N GLU A 235 -17.40 14.47 40.76
CA GLU A 235 -16.64 13.27 40.43
C GLU A 235 -15.77 13.57 39.20
N VAL A 236 -14.49 13.26 39.25
CA VAL A 236 -13.54 13.44 38.15
C VAL A 236 -13.19 12.07 37.59
N TYR A 237 -13.44 11.88 36.30
CA TYR A 237 -13.08 10.68 35.57
C TYR A 237 -11.83 10.96 34.77
N GLU A 238 -10.80 10.19 35.03
CA GLU A 238 -9.61 10.14 34.21
C GLU A 238 -9.78 8.98 33.21
N ILE A 239 -9.73 9.31 31.92
CA ILE A 239 -9.86 8.33 30.84
C ILE A 239 -8.49 8.27 30.17
N ASP A 240 -7.75 7.20 30.44
CA ASP A 240 -6.49 6.91 29.78
C ASP A 240 -6.73 5.90 28.66
N GLY A 241 -6.34 6.26 27.44
CA GLY A 241 -6.54 5.39 26.30
C GLY A 241 -6.30 6.08 24.95
N PRO A 242 -6.16 5.32 23.88
CA PRO A 242 -6.05 5.87 22.54
C PRO A 242 -7.38 6.50 22.10
N TYR A 243 -7.35 7.78 21.80
CA TYR A 243 -8.45 8.53 21.20
C TYR A 243 -8.44 8.41 19.67
#